data_e4108f2f766020816af6c5c1689e4332
#
_entry.id   e4108f2f766020816af6c5c1689e4332
#
_cell.length_a   1.000
_cell.length_b   1.000
_cell.length_c   1.000
_cell.angle_alpha   90.00
_cell.angle_beta   90.00
_cell.angle_gamma   90.00
#
_symmetry.space_group_name_H-M   'P 1'
#
loop_
_entity.id
_entity.type
_entity.pdbx_description
1 polymer ?
#
loop_
_entity_poly.entity_id
_entity_poly.type
_entity_poly.pdbx_seq_one_letter_code
_entity_poly.pdbx_strand_id
1 'polypeptide(L)'
;MLYNVYPNPFNPVTNIIYGLSEYTIVQIVIFDLSGKQVELLVNEFQIPGYYSVDWNADNHPSGMYFVKMIAGDYVNSQKLMLIK
;
A
#
# COMPACT_ATOMS: atom_id res chain seq x y z
N MET A 1 -9.82 5.47 -3.54
CA MET A 1 -10.29 4.38 -2.67
C MET A 1 -9.30 3.23 -2.69
N LEU A 2 -8.91 2.74 -1.54
CA LEU A 2 -8.01 1.61 -1.40
C LEU A 2 -8.82 0.32 -1.40
N TYR A 3 -8.56 -0.58 -2.36
CA TYR A 3 -9.23 -1.87 -2.45
C TYR A 3 -8.47 -2.93 -1.68
N ASN A 4 -9.05 -4.12 -1.59
CA ASN A 4 -8.39 -5.23 -0.90
C ASN A 4 -7.07 -5.57 -1.57
N VAL A 5 -6.05 -5.78 -0.74
CA VAL A 5 -4.73 -6.18 -1.20
C VAL A 5 -4.71 -7.68 -1.42
N TYR A 6 -4.11 -8.14 -2.52
CA TYR A 6 -4.10 -9.55 -2.86
C TYR A 6 -2.77 -9.94 -3.50
N PRO A 7 -2.21 -11.06 -3.15
CA PRO A 7 -2.61 -11.97 -2.07
C PRO A 7 -2.35 -11.39 -0.68
N ASN A 8 -3.12 -11.87 0.30
CA ASN A 8 -2.93 -11.48 1.70
C ASN A 8 -3.50 -12.59 2.58
N PRO A 9 -2.70 -13.42 3.27
CA PRO A 9 -1.22 -13.34 3.39
C PRO A 9 -0.47 -13.49 2.07
N PHE A 10 0.77 -13.00 2.04
CA PHE A 10 1.56 -13.01 0.81
C PHE A 10 3.01 -13.44 1.04
N ASN A 11 3.71 -13.84 -0.05
CA ASN A 11 5.09 -14.29 0.00
C ASN A 11 5.71 -14.23 -1.40
N PRO A 12 6.68 -13.37 -1.66
CA PRO A 12 6.99 -12.13 -0.94
C PRO A 12 6.32 -10.90 -1.58
N VAL A 13 5.50 -11.09 -2.62
CA VAL A 13 4.92 -10.00 -3.41
C VAL A 13 3.42 -9.95 -3.22
N THR A 14 2.89 -8.75 -3.04
CA THR A 14 1.47 -8.50 -3.04
C THR A 14 1.14 -7.32 -3.96
N ASN A 15 -0.11 -7.26 -4.42
CA ASN A 15 -0.56 -6.22 -5.33
C ASN A 15 -1.57 -5.31 -4.61
N ILE A 16 -1.36 -4.01 -4.72
CA ILE A 16 -2.19 -2.99 -4.08
C ILE A 16 -2.92 -2.25 -5.19
N ILE A 17 -4.25 -2.34 -5.19
CA ILE A 17 -5.11 -1.69 -6.17
C ILE A 17 -5.84 -0.55 -5.50
N TYR A 18 -5.86 0.61 -6.16
CA TYR A 18 -6.58 1.77 -5.66
C TYR A 18 -7.20 2.56 -6.81
N GLY A 19 -8.22 3.35 -6.48
CA GLY A 19 -8.90 4.19 -7.45
C GLY A 19 -8.91 5.63 -6.98
N LEU A 20 -8.87 6.56 -7.93
CA LEU A 20 -8.94 7.99 -7.71
C LEU A 20 -10.13 8.55 -8.45
N SER A 21 -10.91 9.40 -7.77
CA SER A 21 -12.01 10.14 -8.38
C SER A 21 -11.61 11.55 -8.79
N GLU A 22 -10.48 12.04 -8.29
CA GLU A 22 -10.00 13.39 -8.53
C GLU A 22 -8.49 13.39 -8.77
N TYR A 23 -8.02 14.40 -9.48
CA TYR A 23 -6.59 14.67 -9.64
C TYR A 23 -6.01 15.10 -8.29
N THR A 24 -5.06 14.38 -7.77
CA THR A 24 -4.49 14.65 -6.45
C THR A 24 -3.11 14.04 -6.27
N ILE A 25 -2.41 14.48 -5.24
CA ILE A 25 -1.18 13.81 -4.80
C ILE A 25 -1.56 12.54 -4.06
N VAL A 26 -0.98 11.41 -4.47
CA VAL A 26 -1.21 10.11 -3.86
C VAL A 26 0.05 9.65 -3.16
N GLN A 27 -0.10 9.16 -1.93
CA GLN A 27 0.96 8.48 -1.20
C GLN A 27 0.48 7.08 -0.82
N ILE A 28 1.28 6.08 -1.15
CA ILE A 28 1.08 4.69 -0.70
C ILE A 28 2.32 4.32 0.10
N VAL A 29 2.14 4.07 1.38
CA VAL A 29 3.23 3.87 2.34
C VAL A 29 3.03 2.58 3.09
N ILE A 30 4.12 1.86 3.33
CA ILE A 30 4.09 0.63 4.13
C ILE A 30 4.73 0.92 5.49
N PHE A 31 4.05 0.52 6.56
CA PHE A 31 4.53 0.61 7.93
C PHE A 31 4.65 -0.79 8.53
N ASP A 32 5.62 -0.95 9.42
CA ASP A 32 5.71 -2.17 10.23
C ASP A 32 4.78 -2.08 11.46
N LEU A 33 4.78 -3.13 12.27
CA LEU A 33 3.89 -3.22 13.43
C LEU A 33 4.19 -2.15 14.48
N SER A 34 5.42 -1.65 14.53
CA SER A 34 5.79 -0.58 15.48
C SER A 34 5.42 0.82 14.98
N GLY A 35 4.88 0.91 13.76
CA GLY A 35 4.51 2.20 13.17
C GLY A 35 5.64 2.86 12.38
N LYS A 36 6.76 2.16 12.19
CA LYS A 36 7.88 2.69 11.43
C LYS A 36 7.60 2.54 9.94
N GLN A 37 7.85 3.59 9.17
CA GLN A 37 7.75 3.53 7.71
C GLN A 37 8.90 2.68 7.17
N VAL A 38 8.56 1.65 6.41
CA VAL A 38 9.57 0.75 5.83
C VAL A 38 9.67 0.87 4.33
N GLU A 39 8.64 1.41 3.67
CA GLU A 39 8.63 1.56 2.22
C GLU A 39 7.70 2.69 1.80
N LEU A 40 8.11 3.47 0.79
CA LEU A 40 7.24 4.46 0.13
C LEU A 40 7.07 4.00 -1.31
N LEU A 41 5.87 3.51 -1.64
CA LEU A 41 5.62 2.91 -2.94
C LEU A 41 5.17 3.91 -4.00
N VAL A 42 4.35 4.87 -3.61
CA VAL A 42 3.83 5.91 -4.51
C VAL A 42 3.86 7.25 -3.78
N ASN A 43 4.33 8.29 -4.47
CA ASN A 43 4.33 9.66 -3.95
C ASN A 43 4.36 10.62 -5.13
N GLU A 44 3.20 10.85 -5.76
CA GLU A 44 3.13 11.68 -6.95
C GLU A 44 1.71 12.16 -7.24
N PHE A 45 1.58 13.17 -8.09
CA PHE A 45 0.28 13.55 -8.63
C PHE A 45 -0.20 12.47 -9.60
N GLN A 46 -1.47 12.11 -9.50
CA GLN A 46 -2.10 11.16 -10.40
C GLN A 46 -3.49 11.64 -10.81
N ILE A 47 -3.88 11.35 -12.06
CA ILE A 47 -5.19 11.69 -12.60
C ILE A 47 -6.22 10.65 -12.16
N PRO A 48 -7.53 10.95 -12.27
CA PRO A 48 -8.57 9.96 -11.97
C PRO A 48 -8.39 8.67 -12.75
N GLY A 49 -8.69 7.56 -12.12
CA GLY A 49 -8.58 6.22 -12.72
C GLY A 49 -8.26 5.17 -11.68
N TYR A 50 -7.96 3.97 -12.19
CA TYR A 50 -7.55 2.84 -11.37
C TYR A 50 -6.08 2.57 -11.55
N TYR A 51 -5.42 2.22 -10.44
CA TYR A 51 -3.98 2.00 -10.39
C TYR A 51 -3.66 0.73 -9.64
N SER A 52 -2.51 0.17 -9.95
CA SER A 52 -2.00 -0.94 -9.17
C SER A 52 -0.50 -0.79 -8.96
N VAL A 53 -0.02 -1.18 -7.79
CA VAL A 53 1.39 -1.18 -7.47
C VAL A 53 1.71 -2.46 -6.70
N ASP A 54 2.83 -3.07 -7.03
CA ASP A 54 3.30 -4.26 -6.32
C ASP A 54 4.23 -3.86 -5.20
N TRP A 55 4.15 -4.58 -4.08
CA TRP A 55 5.16 -4.50 -3.04
C TRP A 55 5.88 -5.83 -2.94
N ASN A 56 7.19 -5.78 -3.19
CA ASN A 56 8.07 -6.92 -3.01
C ASN A 56 8.77 -6.77 -1.66
N ALA A 57 8.38 -7.61 -0.71
CA ALA A 57 8.86 -7.56 0.66
C ALA A 57 10.00 -8.55 0.91
N ASP A 58 10.76 -8.90 -0.12
CA ASP A 58 11.80 -9.92 -0.06
C ASP A 58 12.88 -9.58 0.98
N ASN A 59 13.15 -8.29 1.18
CA ASN A 59 14.17 -7.81 2.12
C ASN A 59 13.61 -7.51 3.52
N HIS A 60 12.36 -7.88 3.77
CA HIS A 60 11.71 -7.63 5.05
C HIS A 60 11.41 -8.93 5.79
N PRO A 61 11.44 -8.92 7.12
CA PRO A 61 11.11 -10.13 7.89
C PRO A 61 9.62 -10.44 7.84
N SER A 62 9.30 -11.72 8.02
CA SER A 62 7.90 -12.16 8.16
C SER A 62 7.22 -11.42 9.30
N GLY A 63 5.95 -11.10 9.13
CA GLY A 63 5.18 -10.43 10.15
C GLY A 63 4.07 -9.56 9.60
N MET A 64 3.52 -8.74 10.48
CA MET A 64 2.44 -7.82 10.15
C MET A 64 2.96 -6.50 9.63
N TYR A 65 2.29 -6.00 8.60
CA TYR A 65 2.54 -4.68 8.03
C TYR A 65 1.21 -3.98 7.78
N PHE A 66 1.28 -2.68 7.52
CA PHE A 66 0.11 -1.89 7.14
C PHE A 66 0.43 -1.10 5.90
N VAL A 67 -0.48 -1.13 4.93
CA VAL A 67 -0.43 -0.22 3.79
C VAL A 67 -1.37 0.93 4.07
N LYS A 68 -0.89 2.16 3.90
CA LYS A 68 -1.67 3.37 4.10
C LYS A 68 -1.72 4.16 2.80
N MET A 69 -2.93 4.53 2.39
CA MET A 69 -3.14 5.40 1.24
C MET A 69 -3.60 6.77 1.72
N ILE A 70 -2.93 7.80 1.23
CA ILE A 70 -3.29 9.19 1.47
C ILE A 70 -3.50 9.84 0.11
N ALA A 71 -4.69 10.38 -0.14
CA ALA A 71 -5.04 11.02 -1.39
C ALA A 71 -6.00 12.17 -1.11
N GLY A 72 -5.49 13.40 -1.03
CA GLY A 72 -6.26 14.54 -0.58
C GLY A 72 -6.76 14.32 0.84
N ASP A 73 -8.07 14.38 1.03
CA ASP A 73 -8.69 14.13 2.33
C ASP A 73 -8.93 12.66 2.63
N TYR A 74 -8.71 11.79 1.63
CA TYR A 74 -8.92 10.36 1.79
C TYR A 74 -7.70 9.74 2.47
N VAL A 75 -7.95 9.04 3.58
CA VAL A 75 -6.92 8.27 4.28
C VAL A 75 -7.52 6.92 4.66
N ASN A 76 -6.84 5.85 4.27
CA ASN A 76 -7.27 4.50 4.63
C ASN A 76 -6.05 3.61 4.77
N SER A 77 -6.17 2.58 5.58
CA SER A 77 -5.09 1.61 5.75
C SER A 77 -5.64 0.20 5.86
N GLN A 78 -4.83 -0.76 5.45
CA GLN A 78 -5.16 -2.17 5.51
C GLN A 78 -3.99 -2.95 6.07
N LYS A 79 -4.31 -4.04 6.73
CA LYS A 79 -3.35 -4.94 7.34
C LYS A 79 -2.83 -5.92 6.29
N LEU A 80 -1.53 -6.18 6.32
CA LEU A 80 -0.86 -7.14 5.46
C LEU A 80 -0.12 -8.16 6.31
N MET A 81 -0.11 -9.43 5.86
CA MET A 81 0.63 -10.48 6.55
C MET A 81 1.66 -11.06 5.59
N LEU A 82 2.93 -10.84 5.88
CA LEU A 82 4.04 -11.43 5.12
C LEU A 82 4.44 -12.75 5.78
N ILE A 83 4.36 -13.81 5.00
CA ILE A 83 4.72 -15.17 5.45
C ILE A 83 5.82 -15.69 4.54
N LYS A 84 7.00 -15.82 5.06
CA LYS A 84 8.13 -16.38 4.32
C LYS A 84 8.38 -17.81 4.68
#